data_a707828c09ba6fc16a374f133802bc8e
#
_entry.id   a707828c09ba6fc16a374f133802bc8e
#
_cell.length_a   1.000
_cell.length_b   1.000
_cell.length_c   1.000
_cell.angle_alpha   90.00
_cell.angle_beta   90.00
_cell.angle_gamma   90.00
#
_symmetry.space_group_name_H-M   'P 1'
#
loop_
_entity.id
_entity.type
_entity.pdbx_description
1 polymer ?
#
loop_
_entity_poly.entity_id
_entity_poly.type
_entity_poly.pdbx_seq_one_letter_code
_entity_poly.pdbx_strand_id
1 'polypeptide(L)'
;IDYMNIGDWGNMRAQCDGLKRLYDQYPSTMVAYNYHSVMSGYYSYMEDSIHLAIEHGWRAIDALEQIDNPSAHNIVPVWSYYNVAFFYDVYFQPSMVDSVRHYLARARDVIKCSRTRKDSLEALISIVDLEAWQEYYEKDYAEAERMMQEVILLIDTVAQVSPNTVVTERGEAYKFMAMIHEEQGHWRKAFSYQQKLLENNELRYNADKRRVLQEVQTQYEVEKQQLEMQKLAAENRSNRWLLVALWLLLLLLVIGYWLLVMGCSSVLWLQPKT
;
A
#
# COMPACT_ATOMS: atom_id res chain seq x y z
N ILE A 1 -1.47 2.07 -3.72
CA ILE A 1 -0.01 1.87 -3.55
C ILE A 1 0.34 2.45 -2.20
N ASP A 2 0.95 1.65 -1.38
CA ASP A 2 1.36 2.04 -0.03
C ASP A 2 2.76 2.68 -0.10
N TYR A 3 2.80 3.99 -0.31
CA TYR A 3 4.05 4.75 -0.38
C TYR A 3 4.81 4.78 0.95
N MET A 4 4.14 4.56 2.08
CA MET A 4 4.77 4.46 3.40
C MET A 4 5.74 3.27 3.46
N ASN A 5 5.29 2.11 2.99
CA ASN A 5 6.09 0.89 3.02
C ASN A 5 7.32 0.90 2.10
N ILE A 6 7.33 1.76 1.07
CA ILE A 6 8.47 1.90 0.16
C ILE A 6 9.32 3.15 0.42
N GLY A 7 8.96 3.96 1.43
CA GLY A 7 9.69 5.18 1.79
C GLY A 7 9.61 6.30 0.74
N ASP A 8 8.60 6.29 -0.13
CA ASP A 8 8.39 7.34 -1.15
C ASP A 8 7.63 8.54 -0.56
N TRP A 9 8.31 9.30 0.25
CA TRP A 9 7.77 10.47 0.97
C TRP A 9 7.26 11.57 0.05
N GLY A 10 7.85 11.74 -1.13
CA GLY A 10 7.45 12.74 -2.12
C GLY A 10 6.04 12.47 -2.66
N ASN A 11 5.80 11.25 -3.11
CA ASN A 11 4.49 10.83 -3.60
C ASN A 11 3.45 10.76 -2.48
N MET A 12 3.85 10.35 -1.28
CA MET A 12 2.96 10.36 -0.11
C MET A 12 2.49 11.78 0.20
N ARG A 13 3.38 12.77 0.25
CA ARG A 13 3.03 14.17 0.48
C ARG A 13 2.09 14.70 -0.61
N ALA A 14 2.36 14.41 -1.88
CA ALA A 14 1.49 14.81 -2.99
C ALA A 14 0.07 14.21 -2.86
N GLN A 15 -0.07 12.98 -2.37
CA GLN A 15 -1.36 12.38 -2.07
C GLN A 15 -2.06 13.08 -0.90
N CYS A 16 -1.35 13.39 0.18
CA CYS A 16 -1.88 14.16 1.32
C CYS A 16 -2.41 15.52 0.86
N ASP A 17 -1.65 16.24 0.03
CA ASP A 17 -2.07 17.54 -0.53
C ASP A 17 -3.30 17.39 -1.45
N GLY A 18 -3.38 16.30 -2.21
CA GLY A 18 -4.53 15.96 -3.03
C GLY A 18 -5.79 15.70 -2.20
N LEU A 19 -5.67 14.90 -1.15
CA LEU A 19 -6.75 14.61 -0.22
C LEU A 19 -7.19 15.86 0.56
N LYS A 20 -6.24 16.72 0.94
CA LYS A 20 -6.57 18.00 1.58
C LYS A 20 -7.43 18.88 0.68
N ARG A 21 -7.04 19.05 -0.59
CA ARG A 21 -7.86 19.81 -1.56
C ARG A 21 -9.24 19.23 -1.72
N LEU A 22 -9.37 17.90 -1.78
CA LEU A 22 -10.66 17.23 -1.87
C LEU A 22 -11.50 17.47 -0.62
N TYR A 23 -10.90 17.39 0.57
CA TYR A 23 -11.56 17.65 1.84
C TYR A 23 -12.05 19.12 1.94
N ASP A 24 -11.21 20.09 1.55
CA ASP A 24 -11.54 21.52 1.57
C ASP A 24 -12.67 21.84 0.56
N GLN A 25 -12.73 21.12 -0.58
CA GLN A 25 -13.72 21.37 -1.63
C GLN A 25 -15.04 20.61 -1.42
N TYR A 26 -14.97 19.40 -0.87
CA TYR A 26 -16.12 18.50 -0.71
C TYR A 26 -16.13 17.88 0.70
N PRO A 27 -16.46 18.65 1.75
CA PRO A 27 -16.41 18.17 3.13
C PRO A 27 -17.58 17.22 3.42
N SER A 28 -17.41 15.94 3.06
CA SER A 28 -18.31 14.87 3.49
C SER A 28 -17.66 14.03 4.57
N THR A 29 -18.45 13.32 5.36
CA THR A 29 -17.97 12.42 6.43
C THR A 29 -16.97 11.40 5.90
N MET A 30 -17.24 10.83 4.71
CA MET A 30 -16.34 9.87 4.06
C MET A 30 -15.01 10.50 3.65
N VAL A 31 -15.04 11.71 3.09
CA VAL A 31 -13.82 12.44 2.70
C VAL A 31 -13.04 12.84 3.93
N ALA A 32 -13.72 13.30 4.99
CA ALA A 32 -13.13 13.63 6.29
C ALA A 32 -12.39 12.41 6.88
N TYR A 33 -13.07 11.27 6.94
CA TYR A 33 -12.47 10.02 7.41
C TYR A 33 -11.18 9.67 6.65
N ASN A 34 -11.25 9.61 5.33
CA ASN A 34 -10.10 9.23 4.50
C ASN A 34 -8.94 10.24 4.66
N TYR A 35 -9.24 11.52 4.64
CA TYR A 35 -8.25 12.58 4.84
C TYR A 35 -7.54 12.44 6.18
N HIS A 36 -8.32 12.37 7.27
CA HIS A 36 -7.75 12.31 8.61
C HIS A 36 -7.02 10.98 8.88
N SER A 37 -7.50 9.84 8.37
CA SER A 37 -6.81 8.55 8.48
C SER A 37 -5.44 8.58 7.79
N VAL A 38 -5.36 9.12 6.57
CA VAL A 38 -4.09 9.23 5.84
C VAL A 38 -3.14 10.22 6.51
N MET A 39 -3.66 11.37 6.99
CA MET A 39 -2.84 12.36 7.69
C MET A 39 -2.32 11.83 9.03
N SER A 40 -3.11 11.05 9.76
CA SER A 40 -2.68 10.37 10.98
C SER A 40 -1.47 9.46 10.71
N GLY A 41 -1.56 8.62 9.67
CA GLY A 41 -0.45 7.79 9.23
C GLY A 41 0.75 8.60 8.75
N TYR A 42 0.53 9.67 7.97
CA TYR A 42 1.63 10.53 7.50
C TYR A 42 2.42 11.14 8.67
N TYR A 43 1.72 11.74 9.65
CA TYR A 43 2.38 12.38 10.79
C TYR A 43 3.03 11.39 11.74
N SER A 44 2.61 10.14 11.80
CA SER A 44 3.26 9.13 12.65
C SER A 44 4.70 8.78 12.20
N TYR A 45 5.06 9.08 10.95
CA TYR A 45 6.42 8.90 10.42
C TYR A 45 7.27 10.17 10.46
N MET A 46 6.70 11.31 10.87
CA MET A 46 7.42 12.58 10.95
C MET A 46 7.91 12.82 12.39
N GLU A 47 9.20 13.06 12.54
CA GLU A 47 9.76 13.46 13.83
C GLU A 47 8.99 14.67 14.40
N ASP A 48 8.79 14.68 15.70
CA ASP A 48 8.08 15.72 16.46
C ASP A 48 6.60 15.97 16.09
N SER A 49 5.99 15.13 15.24
CA SER A 49 4.62 15.34 14.75
C SER A 49 3.59 14.35 15.30
N ILE A 50 3.95 13.54 16.29
CA ILE A 50 3.06 12.50 16.82
C ILE A 50 1.75 13.07 17.41
N HIS A 51 1.78 14.25 17.99
CA HIS A 51 0.58 14.92 18.49
C HIS A 51 -0.42 15.21 17.36
N LEU A 52 0.09 15.52 16.15
CA LEU A 52 -0.75 15.69 14.95
C LEU A 52 -1.29 14.33 14.46
N ALA A 53 -0.48 13.27 14.55
CA ALA A 53 -0.95 11.93 14.20
C ALA A 53 -2.14 11.50 15.08
N ILE A 54 -2.06 11.74 16.38
CA ILE A 54 -3.13 11.45 17.34
C ILE A 54 -4.35 12.36 17.10
N GLU A 55 -4.15 13.66 16.90
CA GLU A 55 -5.23 14.59 16.61
C GLU A 55 -6.01 14.18 15.34
N HIS A 56 -5.28 13.85 14.28
CA HIS A 56 -5.92 13.36 13.07
C HIS A 56 -6.55 11.98 13.27
N GLY A 57 -5.98 11.10 14.09
CA GLY A 57 -6.57 9.84 14.48
C GLY A 57 -7.94 10.02 15.17
N TRP A 58 -8.06 10.95 16.11
CA TRP A 58 -9.33 11.29 16.75
C TRP A 58 -10.37 11.80 15.75
N ARG A 59 -9.97 12.73 14.88
CA ARG A 59 -10.88 13.28 13.85
C ARG A 59 -11.32 12.20 12.85
N ALA A 60 -10.46 11.22 12.57
CA ALA A 60 -10.84 10.06 11.77
C ALA A 60 -11.88 9.20 12.50
N ILE A 61 -11.71 8.95 13.82
CA ILE A 61 -12.69 8.22 14.63
C ILE A 61 -14.01 8.98 14.69
N ASP A 62 -14.00 10.30 14.94
CA ASP A 62 -15.21 11.12 14.96
C ASP A 62 -15.99 11.06 13.65
N ALA A 63 -15.28 11.07 12.52
CA ALA A 63 -15.89 10.88 11.21
C ALA A 63 -16.40 9.46 11.00
N LEU A 64 -15.62 8.44 11.43
CA LEU A 64 -16.00 7.03 11.32
C LEU A 64 -17.31 6.71 12.05
N GLU A 65 -17.51 7.27 13.25
CA GLU A 65 -18.71 7.06 14.07
C GLU A 65 -19.99 7.66 13.43
N GLN A 66 -19.84 8.54 12.44
CA GLN A 66 -20.94 9.11 11.67
C GLN A 66 -21.19 8.38 10.34
N ILE A 67 -20.39 7.36 10.00
CA ILE A 67 -20.54 6.59 8.76
C ILE A 67 -21.45 5.39 9.03
N ASP A 68 -22.60 5.37 8.36
CA ASP A 68 -23.46 4.20 8.36
C ASP A 68 -22.78 3.04 7.59
N ASN A 69 -22.72 1.86 8.22
CA ASN A 69 -22.16 0.66 7.64
C ASN A 69 -20.76 0.84 6.99
N PRO A 70 -19.72 1.14 7.78
CA PRO A 70 -18.36 1.40 7.27
C PRO A 70 -17.83 0.28 6.35
N SER A 71 -18.17 -0.97 6.62
CA SER A 71 -17.75 -2.13 5.82
C SER A 71 -18.25 -2.09 4.37
N ALA A 72 -19.41 -1.47 4.11
CA ALA A 72 -19.91 -1.27 2.74
C ALA A 72 -19.00 -0.33 1.92
N HIS A 73 -18.20 0.48 2.58
CA HIS A 73 -17.26 1.43 1.99
C HIS A 73 -15.80 0.95 2.04
N ASN A 74 -15.58 -0.34 2.30
CA ASN A 74 -14.24 -0.94 2.48
C ASN A 74 -13.45 -0.34 3.66
N ILE A 75 -14.11 0.27 4.63
CA ILE A 75 -13.49 0.73 5.86
C ILE A 75 -13.45 -0.45 6.84
N VAL A 76 -12.28 -0.61 7.48
CA VAL A 76 -12.07 -1.57 8.57
C VAL A 76 -11.91 -0.78 9.87
N PRO A 77 -13.00 -0.58 10.64
CA PRO A 77 -13.03 0.36 11.77
C PRO A 77 -11.98 0.08 12.84
N VAL A 78 -11.62 -1.17 13.04
CA VAL A 78 -10.68 -1.60 14.08
C VAL A 78 -9.34 -0.88 13.99
N TRP A 79 -8.84 -0.63 12.78
CA TRP A 79 -7.54 0.01 12.59
C TRP A 79 -7.51 1.48 13.03
N SER A 80 -8.63 2.20 12.94
CA SER A 80 -8.71 3.59 13.42
C SER A 80 -8.50 3.68 14.93
N TYR A 81 -9.12 2.79 15.69
CA TYR A 81 -8.95 2.73 17.15
C TYR A 81 -7.58 2.16 17.54
N TYR A 82 -7.15 1.09 16.88
CA TYR A 82 -5.85 0.46 17.12
C TYR A 82 -4.69 1.44 16.90
N ASN A 83 -4.69 2.18 15.81
CA ASN A 83 -3.61 3.13 15.51
C ASN A 83 -3.48 4.22 16.58
N VAL A 84 -4.59 4.74 17.09
CA VAL A 84 -4.55 5.71 18.19
C VAL A 84 -4.02 5.07 19.47
N ALA A 85 -4.44 3.83 19.80
CA ALA A 85 -3.88 3.08 20.93
C ALA A 85 -2.36 2.90 20.77
N PHE A 86 -1.92 2.47 19.61
CA PHE A 86 -0.51 2.26 19.28
C PHE A 86 0.32 3.54 19.42
N PHE A 87 -0.19 4.71 18.96
CA PHE A 87 0.52 5.97 19.12
C PHE A 87 0.65 6.36 20.59
N TYR A 88 -0.38 6.12 21.41
CA TYR A 88 -0.28 6.34 22.84
C TYR A 88 0.73 5.39 23.51
N ASP A 89 0.77 4.13 23.08
CA ASP A 89 1.73 3.16 23.59
C ASP A 89 3.16 3.56 23.27
N VAL A 90 3.48 3.77 22.00
CA VAL A 90 4.85 4.01 21.53
C VAL A 90 5.44 5.31 22.04
N TYR A 91 4.64 6.37 22.17
CA TYR A 91 5.16 7.71 22.41
C TYR A 91 4.91 8.27 23.83
N PHE A 92 3.98 7.69 24.57
CA PHE A 92 3.58 8.23 25.88
C PHE A 92 3.62 7.21 27.02
N GLN A 93 4.20 6.04 26.80
CA GLN A 93 4.39 5.05 27.86
C GLN A 93 5.29 5.58 28.99
N PRO A 94 5.01 5.28 30.27
CA PRO A 94 3.81 4.60 30.79
C PRO A 94 2.65 5.56 31.15
N SER A 95 2.72 6.83 30.79
CA SER A 95 1.84 7.89 31.31
C SER A 95 0.39 7.82 30.77
N MET A 96 0.15 7.10 29.66
CA MET A 96 -1.15 7.05 28.98
C MET A 96 -1.73 5.65 28.82
N VAL A 97 -1.42 4.74 29.76
CA VAL A 97 -1.92 3.34 29.76
C VAL A 97 -3.45 3.27 29.69
N ASP A 98 -4.16 4.14 30.42
CA ASP A 98 -5.64 4.15 30.37
C ASP A 98 -6.17 4.51 28.98
N SER A 99 -5.48 5.41 28.26
CA SER A 99 -5.85 5.75 26.88
C SER A 99 -5.60 4.57 25.95
N VAL A 100 -4.48 3.88 26.08
CA VAL A 100 -4.19 2.66 25.31
C VAL A 100 -5.29 1.63 25.52
N ARG A 101 -5.60 1.28 26.77
CA ARG A 101 -6.64 0.32 27.12
C ARG A 101 -8.03 0.74 26.61
N HIS A 102 -8.36 2.03 26.71
CA HIS A 102 -9.63 2.55 26.20
C HIS A 102 -9.78 2.29 24.69
N TYR A 103 -8.77 2.66 23.89
CA TYR A 103 -8.85 2.51 22.45
C TYR A 103 -8.74 1.04 22.01
N LEU A 104 -7.98 0.19 22.72
CA LEU A 104 -7.96 -1.26 22.47
C LEU A 104 -9.31 -1.91 22.73
N ALA A 105 -10.00 -1.51 23.82
CA ALA A 105 -11.37 -1.98 24.10
C ALA A 105 -12.33 -1.59 22.96
N ARG A 106 -12.27 -0.34 22.48
CA ARG A 106 -13.08 0.10 21.33
C ARG A 106 -12.72 -0.69 20.04
N ALA A 107 -11.45 -0.96 19.80
CA ALA A 107 -10.99 -1.78 18.68
C ALA A 107 -11.60 -3.21 18.75
N ARG A 108 -11.60 -3.84 19.94
CA ARG A 108 -12.26 -5.14 20.17
C ARG A 108 -13.76 -5.12 19.89
N ASP A 109 -14.45 -4.07 20.32
CA ASP A 109 -15.90 -3.96 20.12
C ASP A 109 -16.29 -3.93 18.64
N VAL A 110 -15.46 -3.32 17.81
CA VAL A 110 -15.72 -3.16 16.37
C VAL A 110 -15.13 -4.28 15.50
N ILE A 111 -14.38 -5.22 16.08
CA ILE A 111 -13.73 -6.30 15.31
C ILE A 111 -14.74 -7.16 14.54
N LYS A 112 -15.96 -7.32 15.07
CA LYS A 112 -17.09 -8.00 14.41
C LYS A 112 -17.54 -7.32 13.11
N CYS A 113 -17.20 -6.04 12.92
CA CYS A 113 -17.47 -5.29 11.70
C CYS A 113 -16.41 -5.54 10.62
N SER A 114 -15.40 -6.36 10.89
CA SER A 114 -14.39 -6.76 9.90
C SER A 114 -15.03 -7.54 8.77
N ARG A 115 -14.58 -7.26 7.54
CA ARG A 115 -15.17 -7.79 6.32
C ARG A 115 -14.94 -9.30 6.14
N THR A 116 -13.79 -9.78 6.54
CA THR A 116 -13.41 -11.18 6.42
C THR A 116 -12.93 -11.74 7.74
N ARG A 117 -12.98 -13.09 7.88
CA ARG A 117 -12.41 -13.78 9.04
C ARG A 117 -10.90 -13.51 9.16
N LYS A 118 -10.20 -13.37 8.04
CA LYS A 118 -8.78 -13.04 8.01
C LYS A 118 -8.53 -11.66 8.63
N ASP A 119 -9.26 -10.63 8.19
CA ASP A 119 -9.11 -9.26 8.73
C ASP A 119 -9.38 -9.23 10.24
N SER A 120 -10.38 -10.00 10.70
CA SER A 120 -10.66 -10.11 12.14
C SER A 120 -9.52 -10.76 12.91
N LEU A 121 -8.89 -11.80 12.37
CA LEU A 121 -7.78 -12.49 13.00
C LEU A 121 -6.52 -11.62 13.02
N GLU A 122 -6.20 -10.93 11.92
CA GLU A 122 -5.06 -10.02 11.84
C GLU A 122 -5.22 -8.85 12.82
N ALA A 123 -6.41 -8.28 12.91
CA ALA A 123 -6.71 -7.23 13.88
C ALA A 123 -6.61 -7.75 15.33
N LEU A 124 -7.08 -8.96 15.59
CA LEU A 124 -6.99 -9.57 16.93
C LEU A 124 -5.55 -9.84 17.33
N ILE A 125 -4.69 -10.30 16.41
CA ILE A 125 -3.25 -10.45 16.63
C ILE A 125 -2.66 -9.13 17.13
N SER A 126 -2.91 -8.03 16.41
CA SER A 126 -2.36 -6.71 16.75
C SER A 126 -2.89 -6.18 18.09
N ILE A 127 -4.18 -6.39 18.38
CA ILE A 127 -4.78 -5.96 19.64
C ILE A 127 -4.19 -6.74 20.82
N VAL A 128 -4.13 -8.08 20.74
CA VAL A 128 -3.61 -8.92 21.83
C VAL A 128 -2.12 -8.71 22.02
N ASP A 129 -1.37 -8.48 20.93
CA ASP A 129 0.05 -8.12 21.01
C ASP A 129 0.25 -6.83 21.81
N LEU A 130 -0.50 -5.77 21.50
CA LEU A 130 -0.37 -4.49 22.20
C LEU A 130 -0.87 -4.57 23.66
N GLU A 131 -1.89 -5.37 23.95
CA GLU A 131 -2.32 -5.67 25.33
C GLU A 131 -1.21 -6.43 26.10
N ALA A 132 -0.55 -7.40 25.47
CA ALA A 132 0.57 -8.11 26.10
C ALA A 132 1.73 -7.16 26.46
N TRP A 133 1.99 -6.15 25.64
CA TRP A 133 2.96 -5.10 25.98
C TRP A 133 2.55 -4.30 27.23
N GLN A 134 1.25 -4.00 27.42
CA GLN A 134 0.78 -3.30 28.63
C GLN A 134 1.07 -4.14 29.88
N GLU A 135 0.77 -5.45 29.87
CA GLU A 135 1.04 -6.35 30.97
C GLU A 135 2.54 -6.50 31.24
N TYR A 136 3.38 -6.51 30.19
CA TYR A 136 4.82 -6.52 30.32
C TYR A 136 5.36 -5.26 31.04
N TYR A 137 4.84 -4.07 30.69
CA TYR A 137 5.23 -2.83 31.36
C TYR A 137 4.78 -2.78 32.82
N GLU A 138 3.66 -3.39 33.15
CA GLU A 138 3.18 -3.55 34.51
C GLU A 138 3.91 -4.67 35.26
N LYS A 139 4.82 -5.38 34.60
CA LYS A 139 5.60 -6.51 35.11
C LYS A 139 4.76 -7.74 35.44
N ASP A 140 3.54 -7.83 34.92
CA ASP A 140 2.78 -9.08 34.93
C ASP A 140 3.24 -9.97 33.77
N TYR A 141 4.45 -10.50 33.93
CA TYR A 141 5.06 -11.36 32.93
C TYR A 141 4.28 -12.65 32.66
N ALA A 142 3.51 -13.12 33.65
CA ALA A 142 2.70 -14.34 33.49
C ALA A 142 1.53 -14.08 32.51
N GLU A 143 0.83 -12.99 32.67
CA GLU A 143 -0.26 -12.62 31.79
C GLU A 143 0.26 -12.19 30.39
N ALA A 144 1.37 -11.43 30.33
CA ALA A 144 2.04 -11.10 29.09
C ALA A 144 2.45 -12.36 28.29
N GLU A 145 3.04 -13.38 28.98
CA GLU A 145 3.38 -14.68 28.36
C GLU A 145 2.12 -15.39 27.83
N ARG A 146 1.04 -15.42 28.61
CA ARG A 146 -0.23 -16.04 28.19
C ARG A 146 -0.81 -15.38 26.94
N MET A 147 -0.87 -14.04 26.93
CA MET A 147 -1.37 -13.28 25.80
C MET A 147 -0.51 -13.50 24.54
N MET A 148 0.82 -13.50 24.68
CA MET A 148 1.70 -13.72 23.55
C MET A 148 1.62 -15.17 23.01
N GLN A 149 1.33 -16.16 23.86
CA GLN A 149 1.00 -17.52 23.39
C GLN A 149 -0.29 -17.52 22.57
N GLU A 150 -1.30 -16.74 22.96
CA GLU A 150 -2.53 -16.55 22.18
C GLU A 150 -2.21 -15.90 20.81
N VAL A 151 -1.37 -14.87 20.77
CA VAL A 151 -0.89 -14.25 19.52
C VAL A 151 -0.24 -15.28 18.60
N ILE A 152 0.65 -16.14 19.12
CA ILE A 152 1.29 -17.20 18.31
C ILE A 152 0.26 -18.18 17.74
N LEU A 153 -0.74 -18.57 18.51
CA LEU A 153 -1.82 -19.44 18.03
C LEU A 153 -2.68 -18.79 16.92
N LEU A 154 -2.98 -17.49 17.07
CA LEU A 154 -3.68 -16.72 16.04
C LEU A 154 -2.85 -16.62 14.75
N ILE A 155 -1.56 -16.35 14.88
CA ILE A 155 -0.58 -16.33 13.77
C ILE A 155 -0.57 -17.68 13.04
N ASP A 156 -0.54 -18.80 13.78
CA ASP A 156 -0.56 -20.14 13.18
C ASP A 156 -1.87 -20.41 12.45
N THR A 157 -2.98 -19.87 12.94
CA THR A 157 -4.28 -19.95 12.27
C THR A 157 -4.31 -19.18 10.96
N VAL A 158 -3.78 -17.96 10.94
CA VAL A 158 -3.67 -17.14 9.71
C VAL A 158 -2.71 -17.77 8.72
N ALA A 159 -1.58 -18.33 9.20
CA ALA A 159 -0.57 -18.97 8.36
C ALA A 159 -1.09 -20.16 7.56
N GLN A 160 -2.12 -20.85 8.01
CA GLN A 160 -2.77 -21.93 7.26
C GLN A 160 -3.38 -21.43 5.94
N VAL A 161 -3.81 -20.18 5.89
CA VAL A 161 -4.45 -19.57 4.72
C VAL A 161 -3.47 -18.68 3.95
N SER A 162 -2.57 -17.99 4.67
CA SER A 162 -1.64 -16.99 4.12
C SER A 162 -0.26 -17.07 4.79
N PRO A 163 0.58 -18.06 4.47
CA PRO A 163 1.83 -18.32 5.20
C PRO A 163 2.82 -17.16 5.23
N ASN A 164 2.86 -16.37 4.15
CA ASN A 164 3.88 -15.31 3.99
C ASN A 164 3.48 -13.98 4.68
N THR A 165 2.22 -13.80 5.05
CA THR A 165 1.74 -12.53 5.63
C THR A 165 2.03 -12.39 7.12
N VAL A 166 2.36 -13.46 7.81
CA VAL A 166 2.53 -13.49 9.28
C VAL A 166 3.97 -13.79 9.73
N VAL A 167 4.92 -13.73 8.81
CA VAL A 167 6.33 -14.03 9.16
C VAL A 167 6.93 -12.93 10.03
N THR A 168 6.57 -11.67 9.80
CA THR A 168 7.03 -10.53 10.59
C THR A 168 6.44 -10.59 12.00
N GLU A 169 5.13 -10.73 12.11
CA GLU A 169 4.40 -10.81 13.39
C GLU A 169 4.90 -11.99 14.24
N ARG A 170 5.18 -13.12 13.61
CA ARG A 170 5.76 -14.28 14.28
C ARG A 170 7.15 -13.99 14.84
N GLY A 171 7.98 -13.26 14.09
CA GLY A 171 9.30 -12.84 14.54
C GLY A 171 9.22 -11.93 15.76
N GLU A 172 8.32 -10.93 15.74
CA GLU A 172 8.12 -10.03 16.87
C GLU A 172 7.59 -10.79 18.11
N ALA A 173 6.65 -11.72 17.92
CA ALA A 173 6.15 -12.56 19.01
C ALA A 173 7.27 -13.42 19.66
N TYR A 174 8.14 -14.03 18.87
CA TYR A 174 9.27 -14.79 19.42
C TYR A 174 10.29 -13.90 20.14
N LYS A 175 10.54 -12.70 19.61
CA LYS A 175 11.40 -11.72 20.28
C LYS A 175 10.82 -11.31 21.64
N PHE A 176 9.54 -11.02 21.69
CA PHE A 176 8.85 -10.65 22.93
C PHE A 176 8.87 -11.78 23.96
N MET A 177 8.60 -13.02 23.54
CA MET A 177 8.71 -14.19 24.42
C MET A 177 10.13 -14.39 24.97
N ALA A 178 11.16 -14.14 24.16
CA ALA A 178 12.53 -14.18 24.63
C ALA A 178 12.77 -13.13 25.73
N MET A 179 12.30 -11.89 25.51
CA MET A 179 12.42 -10.79 26.49
C MET A 179 11.72 -11.10 27.81
N ILE A 180 10.47 -11.60 27.80
CA ILE A 180 9.75 -12.01 29.02
C ILE A 180 10.56 -13.03 29.82
N HIS A 181 11.10 -14.04 29.16
CA HIS A 181 11.86 -15.09 29.82
C HIS A 181 13.25 -14.62 30.32
N GLU A 182 13.85 -13.64 29.62
CA GLU A 182 15.08 -12.98 30.12
C GLU A 182 14.82 -12.22 31.42
N GLU A 183 13.75 -11.43 31.47
CA GLU A 183 13.37 -10.68 32.70
C GLU A 183 13.05 -11.61 33.89
N GLN A 184 12.49 -12.79 33.62
CA GLN A 184 12.21 -13.81 34.63
C GLN A 184 13.44 -14.65 34.98
N GLY A 185 14.59 -14.47 34.34
CA GLY A 185 15.79 -15.29 34.52
C GLY A 185 15.68 -16.72 33.97
N HIS A 186 14.70 -16.98 33.12
CA HIS A 186 14.44 -18.28 32.47
C HIS A 186 15.28 -18.47 31.21
N TRP A 187 16.59 -18.39 31.31
CA TRP A 187 17.57 -18.32 30.23
C TRP A 187 17.45 -19.43 29.19
N ARG A 188 17.07 -20.64 29.58
CA ARG A 188 16.89 -21.77 28.66
C ARG A 188 15.69 -21.54 27.73
N LYS A 189 14.59 -21.00 28.26
CA LYS A 189 13.41 -20.66 27.47
C LYS A 189 13.69 -19.45 26.57
N ALA A 190 14.32 -18.41 27.09
CA ALA A 190 14.73 -17.25 26.32
C ALA A 190 15.59 -17.65 25.11
N PHE A 191 16.61 -18.47 25.32
CA PHE A 191 17.44 -18.99 24.23
C PHE A 191 16.66 -19.79 23.19
N SER A 192 15.69 -20.61 23.63
CA SER A 192 14.83 -21.36 22.70
C SER A 192 14.01 -20.43 21.80
N TYR A 193 13.48 -19.34 22.33
CA TYR A 193 12.74 -18.35 21.51
C TYR A 193 13.67 -17.53 20.62
N GLN A 194 14.88 -17.21 21.04
CA GLN A 194 15.89 -16.59 20.19
C GLN A 194 16.26 -17.49 18.99
N GLN A 195 16.37 -18.80 19.19
CA GLN A 195 16.58 -19.74 18.06
C GLN A 195 15.38 -19.73 17.09
N LYS A 196 14.14 -19.76 17.59
CA LYS A 196 12.94 -19.66 16.75
C LYS A 196 12.90 -18.34 15.97
N LEU A 197 13.31 -17.24 16.60
CA LEU A 197 13.42 -15.94 15.96
C LEU A 197 14.45 -15.98 14.81
N LEU A 198 15.60 -16.59 15.03
CA LEU A 198 16.64 -16.73 14.01
C LEU A 198 16.12 -17.52 12.80
N GLU A 199 15.51 -18.68 13.03
CA GLU A 199 14.90 -19.51 11.98
C GLU A 199 13.81 -18.73 11.22
N ASN A 200 12.97 -17.97 11.91
CA ASN A 200 11.94 -17.13 11.30
C ASN A 200 12.54 -16.00 10.45
N ASN A 201 13.65 -15.39 10.90
CA ASN A 201 14.35 -14.35 10.13
C ASN A 201 14.97 -14.89 8.85
N GLU A 202 15.46 -16.12 8.83
CA GLU A 202 15.92 -16.78 7.61
C GLU A 202 14.79 -16.98 6.61
N LEU A 203 13.61 -17.39 7.09
CA LEU A 203 12.41 -17.51 6.25
C LEU A 203 12.00 -16.16 5.65
N ARG A 204 12.00 -15.09 6.46
CA ARG A 204 11.70 -13.73 6.02
C ARG A 204 12.68 -13.26 4.94
N TYR A 205 13.99 -13.40 5.19
CA TYR A 205 15.02 -13.02 4.24
C TYR A 205 14.84 -13.71 2.88
N ASN A 206 14.56 -15.03 2.89
CA ASN A 206 14.34 -15.80 1.67
C ASN A 206 13.05 -15.39 0.94
N ALA A 207 12.01 -14.99 1.66
CA ALA A 207 10.76 -14.47 1.08
C ALA A 207 10.98 -13.10 0.44
N ASP A 208 11.67 -12.19 1.13
CA ASP A 208 11.99 -10.85 0.63
C ASP A 208 12.88 -10.91 -0.61
N LYS A 209 13.91 -11.77 -0.58
CA LYS A 209 14.77 -11.99 -1.75
C LYS A 209 13.97 -12.47 -2.97
N ARG A 210 13.03 -13.40 -2.79
CA ARG A 210 12.16 -13.86 -3.89
C ARG A 210 11.27 -12.74 -4.41
N ARG A 211 10.68 -11.92 -3.51
CA ARG A 211 9.86 -10.78 -3.90
C ARG A 211 10.64 -9.77 -4.74
N VAL A 212 11.83 -9.37 -4.27
CA VAL A 212 12.69 -8.44 -5.02
C VAL A 212 13.06 -8.99 -6.39
N LEU A 213 13.38 -10.28 -6.49
CA LEU A 213 13.67 -10.91 -7.79
C LEU A 213 12.45 -10.87 -8.73
N GLN A 214 11.24 -11.10 -8.23
CA GLN A 214 10.02 -11.02 -9.03
C GLN A 214 9.73 -9.58 -9.47
N GLU A 215 9.92 -8.59 -8.60
CA GLU A 215 9.76 -7.18 -8.94
C GLU A 215 10.72 -6.76 -10.06
N VAL A 216 12.01 -7.11 -9.93
CA VAL A 216 13.03 -6.81 -10.96
C VAL A 216 12.68 -7.51 -12.28
N GLN A 217 12.23 -8.76 -12.25
CA GLN A 217 11.81 -9.48 -13.45
C GLN A 217 10.60 -8.81 -14.11
N THR A 218 9.62 -8.42 -13.31
CA THR A 218 8.42 -7.71 -13.82
C THR A 218 8.79 -6.37 -14.45
N GLN A 219 9.67 -5.59 -13.81
CA GLN A 219 10.15 -4.33 -14.37
C GLN A 219 10.87 -4.55 -15.70
N TYR A 220 11.75 -5.54 -15.77
CA TYR A 220 12.45 -5.89 -17.01
C TYR A 220 11.49 -6.25 -18.15
N GLU A 221 10.45 -7.05 -17.87
CA GLU A 221 9.42 -7.41 -18.85
C GLU A 221 8.64 -6.19 -19.33
N VAL A 222 8.27 -5.28 -18.43
CA VAL A 222 7.58 -4.03 -18.77
C VAL A 222 8.45 -3.13 -19.64
N GLU A 223 9.72 -2.94 -19.28
CA GLU A 223 10.68 -2.15 -20.10
C GLU A 223 10.88 -2.76 -21.48
N LYS A 224 11.00 -4.09 -21.56
CA LYS A 224 11.10 -4.80 -22.83
C LYS A 224 9.88 -4.59 -23.71
N GLN A 225 8.67 -4.71 -23.15
CA GLN A 225 7.43 -4.44 -23.88
C GLN A 225 7.34 -2.99 -24.35
N GLN A 226 7.73 -2.02 -23.53
CA GLN A 226 7.77 -0.61 -23.92
C GLN A 226 8.73 -0.38 -25.09
N LEU A 227 9.91 -1.00 -25.07
CA LEU A 227 10.88 -0.90 -26.15
C LEU A 227 10.36 -1.51 -27.46
N GLU A 228 9.68 -2.66 -27.40
CA GLU A 228 9.02 -3.29 -28.56
C GLU A 228 7.91 -2.42 -29.12
N MET A 229 7.09 -1.82 -28.26
CA MET A 229 6.05 -0.87 -28.68
C MET A 229 6.64 0.37 -29.34
N GLN A 230 7.75 0.92 -28.84
CA GLN A 230 8.44 2.04 -29.45
C GLN A 230 8.99 1.68 -30.84
N LYS A 231 9.59 0.50 -31.00
CA LYS A 231 10.07 -0.01 -32.31
C LYS A 231 8.94 -0.12 -33.33
N LEU A 232 7.82 -0.75 -32.92
CA LEU A 232 6.62 -0.89 -33.76
C LEU A 232 6.03 0.48 -34.16
N ALA A 233 6.00 1.43 -33.21
CA ALA A 233 5.54 2.79 -33.50
C ALA A 233 6.47 3.52 -34.48
N ALA A 234 7.79 3.32 -34.39
CA ALA A 234 8.77 3.89 -35.32
C ALA A 234 8.61 3.28 -36.73
N GLU A 235 8.47 1.95 -36.82
CA GLU A 235 8.21 1.24 -38.09
C GLU A 235 6.91 1.69 -38.75
N ASN A 236 5.84 1.79 -37.96
CA ASN A 236 4.56 2.30 -38.45
C ASN A 236 4.64 3.75 -38.97
N ARG A 237 5.42 4.60 -38.29
CA ARG A 237 5.66 5.98 -38.75
C ARG A 237 6.41 5.98 -40.08
N SER A 238 7.45 5.15 -40.24
CA SER A 238 8.20 4.99 -41.50
C SER A 238 7.29 4.52 -42.62
N ASN A 239 6.48 3.49 -42.41
CA ASN A 239 5.53 2.96 -43.41
C ASN A 239 4.48 3.99 -43.80
N ARG A 240 4.00 4.82 -42.88
CA ARG A 240 3.06 5.91 -43.21
C ARG A 240 3.71 6.95 -44.13
N TRP A 241 4.95 7.32 -43.90
CA TRP A 241 5.67 8.24 -44.79
C TRP A 241 5.90 7.67 -46.17
N LEU A 242 6.20 6.37 -46.29
CA LEU A 242 6.31 5.69 -47.56
C LEU A 242 4.98 5.69 -48.32
N LEU A 243 3.86 5.46 -47.66
CA LEU A 243 2.53 5.54 -48.29
C LEU A 243 2.21 6.95 -48.76
N VAL A 244 2.49 7.98 -47.96
CA VAL A 244 2.30 9.37 -48.37
C VAL A 244 3.17 9.72 -49.58
N ALA A 245 4.43 9.29 -49.63
CA ALA A 245 5.31 9.52 -50.77
C ALA A 245 4.81 8.83 -52.04
N LEU A 246 4.31 7.60 -51.94
CA LEU A 246 3.67 6.85 -53.05
C LEU A 246 2.44 7.58 -53.58
N TRP A 247 1.57 8.07 -52.71
CA TRP A 247 0.40 8.84 -53.07
C TRP A 247 0.75 10.16 -53.80
N LEU A 248 1.75 10.89 -53.33
CA LEU A 248 2.26 12.09 -53.97
C LEU A 248 2.81 11.80 -55.37
N LEU A 249 3.53 10.69 -55.51
CA LEU A 249 4.10 10.28 -56.82
C LEU A 249 3.00 9.92 -57.82
N LEU A 250 1.97 9.18 -57.40
CA LEU A 250 0.80 8.88 -58.19
C LEU A 250 0.07 10.16 -58.66
N LEU A 251 -0.07 11.12 -57.75
CA LEU A 251 -0.74 12.39 -58.02
C LEU A 251 0.03 13.21 -59.06
N LEU A 252 1.38 13.23 -58.98
CA LEU A 252 2.24 13.87 -59.96
C LEU A 252 2.14 13.21 -61.35
N LEU A 253 2.08 11.86 -61.40
CA LEU A 253 1.86 11.11 -62.65
C LEU A 253 0.53 11.43 -63.31
N VAL A 254 -0.56 11.51 -62.52
CA VAL A 254 -1.88 11.88 -63.03
C VAL A 254 -1.90 13.31 -63.55
N ILE A 255 -1.29 14.27 -62.83
CA ILE A 255 -1.18 15.67 -63.32
C ILE A 255 -0.34 15.73 -64.58
N GLY A 256 0.82 15.05 -64.64
CA GLY A 256 1.67 14.97 -65.84
C GLY A 256 0.94 14.40 -67.04
N TYR A 257 0.17 13.31 -66.86
CA TYR A 257 -0.65 12.74 -67.92
C TYR A 257 -1.72 13.73 -68.39
N TRP A 258 -2.37 14.44 -67.47
CA TRP A 258 -3.41 15.44 -67.81
C TRP A 258 -2.84 16.62 -68.63
N LEU A 259 -1.65 17.13 -68.25
CA LEU A 259 -0.95 18.18 -68.98
C LEU A 259 -0.54 17.72 -70.37
N LEU A 260 -0.10 16.48 -70.55
CA LEU A 260 0.22 15.91 -71.88
C LEU A 260 -1.01 15.82 -72.75
N VAL A 261 -2.15 15.36 -72.23
CA VAL A 261 -3.41 15.26 -72.97
C VAL A 261 -3.94 16.63 -73.37
N MET A 262 -3.88 17.61 -72.47
CA MET A 262 -4.27 19.00 -72.78
C MET A 262 -3.34 19.67 -73.77
N GLY A 263 -2.02 19.41 -73.67
CA GLY A 263 -1.00 19.92 -74.61
C GLY A 263 -1.19 19.34 -76.01
N CYS A 264 -1.49 18.04 -76.14
CA CYS A 264 -1.81 17.44 -77.43
C CYS A 264 -3.13 18.00 -78.06
N SER A 265 -4.15 18.29 -77.24
CA SER A 265 -5.39 18.88 -77.70
C SER A 265 -5.22 20.29 -78.26
N SER A 266 -4.34 21.10 -77.64
CA SER A 266 -4.08 22.46 -78.14
C SER A 266 -3.30 22.50 -79.46
N VAL A 267 -2.44 21.51 -79.73
CA VAL A 267 -1.72 21.37 -81.02
C VAL A 267 -2.64 20.97 -82.14
N LEU A 268 -3.69 20.18 -81.89
CA LEU A 268 -4.70 19.78 -82.88
C LEU A 268 -5.59 20.94 -83.34
N TRP A 269 -5.73 22.02 -82.57
CA TRP A 269 -6.52 23.22 -82.96
C TRP A 269 -5.70 24.25 -83.73
N LEU A 270 -4.37 24.09 -83.85
CA LEU A 270 -3.50 25.00 -84.58
C LEU A 270 -3.15 24.56 -86.01
N GLN A 271 -3.78 23.50 -86.56
CA GLN A 271 -3.63 23.20 -88.01
C GLN A 271 -4.48 24.16 -88.87
N PRO A 272 -3.91 24.94 -89.78
CA PRO A 272 -4.63 25.78 -90.64
C PRO A 272 -5.46 24.92 -91.60
N LYS A 273 -6.77 25.20 -91.71
CA LYS A 273 -7.61 24.64 -92.72
C LYS A 273 -7.16 25.21 -94.08
N THR A 274 -6.47 24.41 -94.90
CA THR A 274 -6.28 24.61 -96.29
C THR A 274 -7.50 24.14 -97.06
#